data_e0cfcce4140cfb5e3d55ae082d6713b4
#
_entry.id   e0cfcce4140cfb5e3d55ae082d6713b4
#
_cell.length_a   1.000
_cell.length_b   1.000
_cell.length_c   1.000
_cell.angle_alpha   90.00
_cell.angle_beta   90.00
_cell.angle_gamma   90.00
#
_symmetry.space_group_name_H-M   'P 1'
#
loop_
_entity.id
_entity.type
_entity.pdbx_description
1 polymer ?
#
loop_
_entity_poly.entity_id
_entity_poly.type
_entity_poly.pdbx_seq_one_letter_code
_entity_poly.pdbx_strand_id
1 'polypeptide(L)'
;MVIQTPEGDKIECMIRLDFLTTNNEAEYEVLVAGLDLAKATGAKNVVIHCDSQVVTSQINGGYECKNERMKWYLEEVKNRISNLKVRFVQIPRGENECADRLAKAASAEFMLVLKQVLSFFQVSSLIDDGTNVQELNSESNWTTPLISYLRTGVLPDGKNAARKLKVQASRFVLIKDVIYKRGFSRPYLRCLSHEKADYVMREVHEGICGNHSGARSLVHKLI
;
A
#
# COMPACT_ATOMS: atom_id res chain seq x y z
N MET A 1 -7.31 -13.55 -1.28
CA MET A 1 -8.33 -14.05 -0.34
C MET A 1 -8.86 -15.40 -0.78
N VAL A 2 -9.47 -16.15 0.14
CA VAL A 2 -10.14 -17.43 -0.13
C VAL A 2 -11.54 -17.38 0.44
N ILE A 3 -12.54 -17.75 -0.35
CA ILE A 3 -13.92 -17.90 0.11
C ILE A 3 -14.23 -19.39 0.10
N GLN A 4 -14.83 -19.87 1.20
CA GLN A 4 -15.28 -21.25 1.31
C GLN A 4 -16.79 -21.28 1.56
N THR A 5 -17.50 -22.05 0.75
CA THR A 5 -18.94 -22.27 0.93
C THR A 5 -19.21 -23.30 2.02
N PRO A 6 -20.42 -23.36 2.58
CA PRO A 6 -20.80 -24.40 3.55
C PRO A 6 -20.65 -25.82 2.99
N GLU A 7 -20.79 -25.99 1.69
CA GLU A 7 -20.65 -27.27 0.97
C GLU A 7 -19.19 -27.69 0.82
N GLY A 8 -18.24 -26.79 1.13
CA GLY A 8 -16.80 -27.05 1.09
C GLY A 8 -16.09 -26.55 -0.18
N ASP A 9 -16.82 -25.96 -1.12
CA ASP A 9 -16.24 -25.38 -2.32
C ASP A 9 -15.33 -24.19 -1.96
N LYS A 10 -14.16 -24.11 -2.60
CA LYS A 10 -13.19 -23.04 -2.40
C LYS A 10 -13.06 -22.17 -3.64
N ILE A 11 -13.22 -20.88 -3.47
CA ILE A 11 -12.98 -19.86 -4.50
C ILE A 11 -11.74 -19.09 -4.08
N GLU A 12 -10.65 -19.24 -4.83
CA GLU A 12 -9.43 -18.49 -4.65
C GLU A 12 -9.49 -17.20 -5.47
N CYS A 13 -9.26 -16.07 -4.81
CA CYS A 13 -9.30 -14.76 -5.45
C CYS A 13 -8.00 -14.01 -5.19
N MET A 14 -7.42 -13.50 -6.26
CA MET A 14 -6.24 -12.65 -6.25
C MET A 14 -6.65 -11.24 -6.65
N ILE A 15 -6.32 -10.25 -5.82
CA ILE A 15 -6.62 -8.84 -6.07
C ILE A 15 -5.29 -8.11 -6.15
N ARG A 16 -5.01 -7.51 -7.31
CA ARG A 16 -3.89 -6.60 -7.51
C ARG A 16 -4.36 -5.17 -7.33
N LEU A 17 -3.76 -4.47 -6.39
CA LEU A 17 -3.98 -3.05 -6.16
C LEU A 17 -2.94 -2.27 -6.97
N ASP A 18 -3.38 -1.49 -7.94
CA ASP A 18 -2.51 -0.71 -8.84
C ASP A 18 -2.47 0.77 -8.41
N PHE A 19 -2.45 0.99 -7.10
CA PHE A 19 -2.33 2.30 -6.46
C PHE A 19 -1.51 2.21 -5.18
N LEU A 20 -1.04 3.35 -4.68
CA LEU A 20 -0.26 3.40 -3.45
C LEU A 20 -1.16 3.15 -2.24
N THR A 21 -0.86 2.11 -1.49
CA THR A 21 -1.61 1.72 -0.32
C THR A 21 -0.67 1.12 0.74
N THR A 22 -0.94 1.33 2.01
CA THR A 22 -0.24 0.66 3.11
C THR A 22 -0.71 -0.78 3.23
N ASN A 23 0.03 -1.62 3.96
CA ASN A 23 -0.37 -3.00 4.21
C ASN A 23 -1.75 -3.09 4.87
N ASN A 24 -2.01 -2.27 5.89
CA ASN A 24 -3.30 -2.24 6.57
C ASN A 24 -4.45 -1.78 5.65
N GLU A 25 -4.22 -0.78 4.81
CA GLU A 25 -5.19 -0.35 3.80
C GLU A 25 -5.46 -1.47 2.79
N ALA A 26 -4.42 -2.16 2.30
CA ALA A 26 -4.57 -3.30 1.40
C ALA A 26 -5.39 -4.44 2.02
N GLU A 27 -5.20 -4.71 3.31
CA GLU A 27 -6.00 -5.69 4.04
C GLU A 27 -7.47 -5.28 4.12
N TYR A 28 -7.77 -3.99 4.32
CA TYR A 28 -9.14 -3.47 4.27
C TYR A 28 -9.74 -3.54 2.86
N GLU A 29 -8.97 -3.20 1.81
CA GLU A 29 -9.43 -3.30 0.41
C GLU A 29 -9.85 -4.74 0.08
N VAL A 30 -9.02 -5.72 0.43
CA VAL A 30 -9.32 -7.14 0.23
C VAL A 30 -10.52 -7.59 1.06
N LEU A 31 -10.64 -7.10 2.30
CA LEU A 31 -11.77 -7.40 3.17
C LEU A 31 -13.09 -6.88 2.59
N VAL A 32 -13.11 -5.64 2.13
CA VAL A 32 -14.30 -5.03 1.51
C VAL A 32 -14.70 -5.79 0.25
N ALA A 33 -13.74 -6.10 -0.63
CA ALA A 33 -14.01 -6.89 -1.83
C ALA A 33 -14.54 -8.30 -1.49
N GLY A 34 -14.04 -8.92 -0.43
CA GLY A 34 -14.52 -10.21 0.06
C GLY A 34 -15.96 -10.15 0.58
N LEU A 35 -16.32 -9.08 1.29
CA LEU A 35 -17.69 -8.85 1.75
C LEU A 35 -18.65 -8.63 0.57
N ASP A 36 -18.23 -7.86 -0.44
CA ASP A 36 -19.03 -7.63 -1.65
C ASP A 36 -19.26 -8.93 -2.43
N LEU A 37 -18.22 -9.78 -2.54
CA LEU A 37 -18.34 -11.08 -3.18
C LEU A 37 -19.25 -12.02 -2.37
N ALA A 38 -19.14 -12.04 -1.04
CA ALA A 38 -20.03 -12.82 -0.18
C ALA A 38 -21.50 -12.39 -0.32
N LYS A 39 -21.76 -11.08 -0.43
CA LYS A 39 -23.12 -10.57 -0.73
C LYS A 39 -23.61 -11.01 -2.09
N ALA A 40 -22.76 -10.91 -3.13
CA ALA A 40 -23.11 -11.30 -4.48
C ALA A 40 -23.48 -12.79 -4.60
N THR A 41 -22.88 -13.65 -3.75
CA THR A 41 -23.23 -15.07 -3.65
C THR A 41 -24.48 -15.34 -2.78
N GLY A 42 -25.11 -14.32 -2.21
CA GLY A 42 -26.31 -14.45 -1.39
C GLY A 42 -26.05 -14.92 0.04
N ALA A 43 -24.82 -14.86 0.52
CA ALA A 43 -24.46 -15.23 1.88
C ALA A 43 -25.18 -14.35 2.90
N LYS A 44 -25.75 -14.96 3.95
CA LYS A 44 -26.38 -14.26 5.08
C LYS A 44 -25.54 -14.31 6.35
N ASN A 45 -24.74 -15.35 6.51
CA ASN A 45 -23.84 -15.54 7.64
C ASN A 45 -22.42 -15.70 7.09
N VAL A 46 -21.47 -14.90 7.58
CA VAL A 46 -20.09 -14.91 7.12
C VAL A 46 -19.16 -14.99 8.32
N VAL A 47 -18.18 -15.89 8.27
CA VAL A 47 -17.07 -15.92 9.23
C VAL A 47 -15.81 -15.47 8.48
N ILE A 48 -15.18 -14.41 8.97
CA ILE A 48 -13.99 -13.84 8.37
C ILE A 48 -12.79 -14.22 9.22
N HIS A 49 -11.87 -14.96 8.63
CA HIS A 49 -10.57 -15.29 9.20
C HIS A 49 -9.54 -14.29 8.70
N CYS A 50 -8.89 -13.57 9.61
CA CYS A 50 -7.92 -12.52 9.28
C CYS A 50 -6.69 -12.66 10.17
N ASP A 51 -5.50 -12.57 9.61
CA ASP A 51 -4.24 -12.59 10.35
C ASP A 51 -3.77 -11.20 10.79
N SER A 52 -4.41 -10.13 10.28
CA SER A 52 -4.15 -8.78 10.73
C SER A 52 -4.75 -8.52 12.11
N GLN A 53 -3.89 -8.39 13.09
CA GLN A 53 -4.29 -7.99 14.44
C GLN A 53 -4.89 -6.58 14.47
N VAL A 54 -4.32 -5.66 13.67
CA VAL A 54 -4.76 -4.26 13.60
C VAL A 54 -6.19 -4.20 13.07
N VAL A 55 -6.44 -4.74 11.88
CA VAL A 55 -7.75 -4.73 11.23
C VAL A 55 -8.81 -5.43 12.10
N THR A 56 -8.49 -6.64 12.58
CA THR A 56 -9.42 -7.42 13.41
C THR A 56 -9.77 -6.68 14.71
N SER A 57 -8.77 -6.10 15.39
CA SER A 57 -8.99 -5.38 16.65
C SER A 57 -9.75 -4.07 16.45
N GLN A 58 -9.52 -3.36 15.34
CA GLN A 58 -10.27 -2.14 15.01
C GLN A 58 -11.75 -2.43 14.74
N ILE A 59 -12.04 -3.49 13.98
CA ILE A 59 -13.42 -3.87 13.67
C ILE A 59 -14.15 -4.36 14.92
N ASN A 60 -13.49 -5.12 15.78
CA ASN A 60 -14.05 -5.62 17.03
C ASN A 60 -14.08 -4.55 18.17
N GLY A 61 -13.59 -3.33 17.91
CA GLY A 61 -13.59 -2.22 18.88
C GLY A 61 -12.48 -2.29 19.93
N GLY A 62 -11.49 -3.16 19.76
CA GLY A 62 -10.35 -3.30 20.66
C GLY A 62 -9.28 -2.21 20.47
N TYR A 63 -9.15 -1.67 19.26
CA TYR A 63 -8.22 -0.59 18.94
C TYR A 63 -8.95 0.60 18.32
N GLU A 64 -8.57 1.78 18.74
CA GLU A 64 -9.05 3.02 18.15
C GLU A 64 -8.32 3.30 16.83
N CYS A 65 -9.08 3.64 15.79
CA CYS A 65 -8.51 4.12 14.53
C CYS A 65 -8.07 5.57 14.69
N LYS A 66 -6.77 5.83 14.74
CA LYS A 66 -6.21 7.19 14.81
C LYS A 66 -6.06 7.85 13.43
N ASN A 67 -5.84 7.05 12.40
CA ASN A 67 -5.66 7.50 11.02
C ASN A 67 -7.04 7.69 10.35
N GLU A 68 -7.25 8.84 9.70
CA GLU A 68 -8.52 9.18 9.05
C GLU A 68 -8.88 8.21 7.91
N ARG A 69 -7.90 7.79 7.09
CA ARG A 69 -8.16 6.81 6.02
C ARG A 69 -8.63 5.47 6.59
N MET A 70 -8.01 5.03 7.69
CA MET A 70 -8.41 3.79 8.37
C MET A 70 -9.81 3.90 8.98
N LYS A 71 -10.23 5.08 9.46
CA LYS A 71 -11.61 5.33 9.91
C LYS A 71 -12.60 5.17 8.77
N TRP A 72 -12.28 5.71 7.58
CA TRP A 72 -13.13 5.57 6.39
C TRP A 72 -13.27 4.09 5.98
N TYR A 73 -12.19 3.34 5.94
CA TYR A 73 -12.26 1.90 5.69
C TYR A 73 -13.11 1.15 6.74
N LEU A 74 -12.93 1.47 8.01
CA LEU A 74 -13.72 0.87 9.08
C LEU A 74 -15.22 1.19 8.91
N GLU A 75 -15.56 2.39 8.50
CA GLU A 75 -16.93 2.81 8.22
C GLU A 75 -17.50 2.07 7.01
N GLU A 76 -16.72 1.92 5.94
CA GLU A 76 -17.08 1.13 4.77
C GLU A 76 -17.34 -0.35 5.11
N VAL A 77 -16.51 -0.95 5.95
CA VAL A 77 -16.74 -2.32 6.43
C VAL A 77 -18.05 -2.38 7.23
N LYS A 78 -18.27 -1.43 8.17
CA LYS A 78 -19.51 -1.36 8.97
C LYS A 78 -20.76 -1.23 8.09
N ASN A 79 -20.71 -0.40 7.07
CA ASN A 79 -21.81 -0.24 6.10
C ASN A 79 -22.09 -1.56 5.36
N ARG A 80 -21.03 -2.28 4.96
CA ARG A 80 -21.21 -3.56 4.24
C ARG A 80 -21.73 -4.68 5.12
N ILE A 81 -21.37 -4.72 6.39
CA ILE A 81 -21.84 -5.78 7.30
C ILE A 81 -23.23 -5.50 7.90
N SER A 82 -23.81 -4.30 7.70
CA SER A 82 -25.09 -3.90 8.30
C SER A 82 -26.24 -4.91 8.07
N ASN A 83 -26.24 -5.59 6.93
CA ASN A 83 -27.27 -6.57 6.53
C ASN A 83 -26.75 -8.02 6.53
N LEU A 84 -25.58 -8.27 7.13
CA LEU A 84 -24.95 -9.58 7.22
C LEU A 84 -24.73 -9.96 8.69
N LYS A 85 -24.86 -11.22 9.02
CA LYS A 85 -24.36 -11.74 10.29
C LYS A 85 -22.89 -12.11 10.10
N VAL A 86 -21.98 -11.22 10.55
CA VAL A 86 -20.54 -11.38 10.37
C VAL A 86 -19.86 -11.62 11.71
N ARG A 87 -18.92 -12.56 11.72
CA ARG A 87 -18.01 -12.80 12.84
C ARG A 87 -16.57 -12.71 12.35
N PHE A 88 -15.77 -11.86 12.98
CA PHE A 88 -14.34 -11.73 12.72
C PHE A 88 -13.54 -12.60 13.70
N VAL A 89 -12.65 -13.41 13.17
CA VAL A 89 -11.77 -14.30 13.91
C VAL A 89 -10.34 -14.02 13.51
N GLN A 90 -9.52 -13.65 14.49
CA GLN A 90 -8.10 -13.52 14.26
C GLN A 90 -7.46 -14.92 14.22
N ILE A 91 -6.64 -15.17 13.22
CA ILE A 91 -5.90 -16.41 13.04
C ILE A 91 -4.39 -16.14 12.99
N PRO A 92 -3.54 -17.09 13.39
CA PRO A 92 -2.11 -17.02 13.18
C PRO A 92 -1.76 -17.01 11.68
N ARG A 93 -0.66 -16.36 11.30
CA ARG A 93 -0.20 -16.33 9.89
C ARG A 93 -0.01 -17.71 9.27
N GLY A 94 0.45 -18.69 10.05
CA GLY A 94 0.61 -20.07 9.58
C GLY A 94 -0.70 -20.73 9.17
N GLU A 95 -1.84 -20.25 9.64
CA GLU A 95 -3.17 -20.74 9.23
C GLU A 95 -3.73 -19.97 8.02
N ASN A 96 -3.06 -18.88 7.57
CA ASN A 96 -3.46 -18.05 6.44
C ASN A 96 -2.58 -18.25 5.19
N GLU A 97 -1.83 -19.34 5.10
CA GLU A 97 -0.84 -19.59 4.03
C GLU A 97 -1.43 -19.49 2.61
N CYS A 98 -2.68 -19.91 2.42
CA CYS A 98 -3.31 -19.85 1.11
C CYS A 98 -3.56 -18.40 0.67
N ALA A 99 -4.10 -17.55 1.55
CA ALA A 99 -4.31 -16.13 1.26
C ALA A 99 -2.97 -15.37 1.12
N ASP A 100 -1.96 -15.69 1.94
CA ASP A 100 -0.62 -15.11 1.85
C ASP A 100 0.05 -15.45 0.50
N ARG A 101 -0.08 -16.69 0.03
CA ARG A 101 0.40 -17.11 -1.30
C ARG A 101 -0.27 -16.31 -2.42
N LEU A 102 -1.59 -16.09 -2.35
CA LEU A 102 -2.34 -15.30 -3.33
C LEU A 102 -1.95 -13.82 -3.30
N ALA A 103 -1.71 -13.25 -2.12
CA ALA A 103 -1.24 -11.87 -1.97
C ALA A 103 0.16 -11.68 -2.56
N LYS A 104 1.08 -12.60 -2.30
CA LYS A 104 2.43 -12.60 -2.89
C LYS A 104 2.38 -12.72 -4.42
N ALA A 105 1.50 -13.57 -4.95
CA ALA A 105 1.31 -13.71 -6.39
C ALA A 105 0.74 -12.44 -7.04
N ALA A 106 -0.17 -11.74 -6.35
CA ALA A 106 -0.74 -10.47 -6.81
C ALA A 106 0.29 -9.34 -6.83
N SER A 107 1.23 -9.34 -5.89
CA SER A 107 2.29 -8.33 -5.76
C SER A 107 3.49 -8.59 -6.67
N ALA A 108 3.58 -9.75 -7.31
CA ALA A 108 4.70 -10.09 -8.20
C ALA A 108 4.71 -9.20 -9.44
N GLU A 109 5.89 -8.80 -9.89
CA GLU A 109 6.09 -7.95 -11.08
C GLU A 109 5.52 -8.61 -12.36
N PHE A 110 5.55 -9.94 -12.42
CA PHE A 110 4.87 -10.75 -13.41
C PHE A 110 3.81 -11.59 -12.71
N MET A 111 2.57 -11.19 -12.82
CA MET A 111 1.45 -11.92 -12.26
C MET A 111 1.35 -13.30 -12.93
N LEU A 112 1.71 -14.35 -12.21
CA LEU A 112 1.48 -15.72 -12.64
C LEU A 112 -0.04 -15.96 -12.60
N VAL A 113 -0.65 -16.06 -13.78
CA VAL A 113 -2.05 -16.47 -13.88
C VAL A 113 -2.14 -17.94 -13.45
N LEU A 114 -2.48 -18.13 -12.19
CA LEU A 114 -2.72 -19.46 -11.65
C LEU A 114 -4.04 -19.99 -12.24
N LYS A 115 -4.02 -21.17 -12.81
CA LYS A 115 -5.24 -21.84 -13.30
C LYS A 115 -6.22 -21.96 -12.13
N GLN A 116 -7.49 -21.59 -12.36
CA GLN A 116 -8.61 -21.64 -11.38
C GLN A 116 -8.60 -20.56 -10.28
N VAL A 117 -7.78 -19.51 -10.38
CA VAL A 117 -7.82 -18.36 -9.47
C VAL A 117 -8.49 -17.19 -10.17
N LEU A 118 -9.49 -16.60 -9.54
CA LEU A 118 -10.10 -15.35 -10.00
C LEU A 118 -9.12 -14.20 -9.77
N SER A 119 -8.82 -13.45 -10.81
CA SER A 119 -7.87 -12.34 -10.74
C SER A 119 -8.58 -11.03 -11.02
N PHE A 120 -8.47 -10.09 -10.08
CA PHE A 120 -9.04 -8.76 -10.16
C PHE A 120 -7.92 -7.72 -10.15
N PHE A 121 -8.12 -6.64 -10.92
CA PHE A 121 -7.27 -5.46 -10.92
C PHE A 121 -8.10 -4.30 -10.40
N GLN A 122 -7.59 -3.63 -9.38
CA GLN A 122 -8.20 -2.45 -8.80
C GLN A 122 -7.26 -1.26 -8.99
N VAL A 123 -7.72 -0.25 -9.71
CA VAL A 123 -6.92 0.91 -10.11
C VAL A 123 -7.05 2.11 -9.17
N SER A 124 -8.05 2.10 -8.29
CA SER A 124 -8.30 3.13 -7.28
C SER A 124 -8.78 2.53 -5.98
N SER A 125 -8.55 3.23 -4.89
CA SER A 125 -9.03 2.84 -3.56
C SER A 125 -10.56 2.93 -3.49
N LEU A 126 -11.18 2.01 -2.76
CA LEU A 126 -12.64 1.98 -2.53
C LEU A 126 -13.15 3.18 -1.71
N ILE A 127 -12.27 3.88 -1.02
CA ILE A 127 -12.60 5.08 -0.24
C ILE A 127 -12.34 6.38 -1.00
N ASP A 128 -11.73 6.33 -2.18
CA ASP A 128 -11.44 7.51 -3.01
C ASP A 128 -12.60 7.82 -4.00
N ASP A 129 -13.70 7.09 -3.94
CA ASP A 129 -14.89 7.33 -4.75
C ASP A 129 -15.52 8.69 -4.43
N GLY A 130 -15.15 9.71 -5.20
CA GLY A 130 -15.81 11.02 -5.22
C GLY A 130 -14.95 12.26 -5.03
N THR A 131 -13.69 12.14 -4.71
CA THR A 131 -12.78 13.27 -4.87
C THR A 131 -12.26 13.27 -6.30
N ASN A 132 -12.79 14.20 -7.12
CA ASN A 132 -12.18 14.59 -8.38
C ASN A 132 -10.67 14.47 -8.23
N VAL A 133 -10.06 13.60 -9.05
CA VAL A 133 -8.68 13.75 -9.41
C VAL A 133 -8.58 15.09 -10.11
N GLN A 134 -8.47 16.17 -9.34
CA GLN A 134 -7.76 17.31 -9.83
C GLN A 134 -6.39 16.72 -10.17
N GLU A 135 -6.07 16.74 -11.46
CA GLU A 135 -4.69 16.72 -11.90
C GLU A 135 -3.97 17.68 -10.95
N LEU A 136 -3.32 17.11 -9.96
CA LEU A 136 -2.38 17.85 -9.15
C LEU A 136 -1.34 18.31 -10.15
N ASN A 137 -1.51 19.58 -10.57
CA ASN A 137 -0.43 20.33 -11.17
C ASN A 137 0.84 19.80 -10.55
N SER A 138 1.75 19.41 -11.38
CA SER A 138 3.09 18.99 -11.02
C SER A 138 3.71 20.09 -10.16
N GLU A 139 3.40 20.11 -8.88
CA GLU A 139 4.14 20.89 -7.92
C GLU A 139 5.58 20.46 -8.11
N SER A 140 6.44 21.40 -8.39
CA SER A 140 7.82 21.17 -8.74
C SER A 140 8.49 20.41 -7.60
N ASN A 141 8.49 19.09 -7.75
CA ASN A 141 9.12 18.19 -6.81
C ASN A 141 10.59 18.57 -6.69
N TRP A 142 11.15 18.53 -5.49
CA TRP A 142 12.56 18.84 -5.23
C TRP A 142 13.53 18.09 -6.17
N THR A 143 13.11 16.96 -6.75
CA THR A 143 13.89 16.16 -7.71
C THR A 143 13.82 16.71 -9.13
N THR A 144 12.78 17.47 -9.49
CA THR A 144 12.55 17.97 -10.86
C THR A 144 13.76 18.73 -11.44
N PRO A 145 14.33 19.74 -10.76
CA PRO A 145 15.49 20.45 -11.28
C PRO A 145 16.75 19.57 -11.37
N LEU A 146 16.89 18.58 -10.46
CA LEU A 146 18.00 17.63 -10.49
C LEU A 146 17.90 16.67 -11.66
N ILE A 147 16.70 16.11 -11.90
CA ILE A 147 16.44 15.20 -13.03
C ILE A 147 16.65 15.93 -14.35
N SER A 148 16.11 17.16 -14.48
CA SER A 148 16.31 17.99 -15.67
C SER A 148 17.79 18.21 -15.95
N TYR A 149 18.55 18.65 -14.95
CA TYR A 149 19.97 18.87 -15.11
C TYR A 149 20.77 17.58 -15.41
N LEU A 150 20.49 16.47 -14.71
CA LEU A 150 21.18 15.19 -14.95
C LEU A 150 20.85 14.59 -16.32
N ARG A 151 19.67 14.90 -16.89
CA ARG A 151 19.24 14.41 -18.21
C ARG A 151 19.75 15.30 -19.35
N THR A 152 19.61 16.61 -19.23
CA THR A 152 19.82 17.55 -20.32
C THR A 152 21.04 18.46 -20.15
N GLY A 153 21.62 18.52 -18.95
CA GLY A 153 22.72 19.46 -18.63
C GLY A 153 22.30 20.93 -18.48
N VAL A 154 20.99 21.22 -18.64
CA VAL A 154 20.48 22.59 -18.56
C VAL A 154 20.53 23.10 -17.14
N LEU A 155 21.09 24.30 -16.96
CA LEU A 155 21.21 24.97 -15.67
C LEU A 155 20.19 26.10 -15.55
N PRO A 156 19.74 26.43 -14.35
CA PRO A 156 18.85 27.58 -14.14
C PRO A 156 19.61 28.89 -14.35
N ASP A 157 18.88 29.94 -14.69
CA ASP A 157 19.42 31.29 -14.80
C ASP A 157 19.97 31.78 -13.45
N GLY A 158 21.20 32.27 -13.46
CA GLY A 158 21.87 32.78 -12.27
C GLY A 158 23.03 31.92 -11.79
N LYS A 159 24.24 32.55 -11.69
CA LYS A 159 25.48 31.85 -11.32
C LYS A 159 25.43 31.10 -9.99
N ASN A 160 24.74 31.65 -8.98
CA ASN A 160 24.63 31.04 -7.67
C ASN A 160 23.67 29.81 -7.68
N ALA A 161 22.54 29.92 -8.37
CA ALA A 161 21.59 28.82 -8.53
C ALA A 161 22.20 27.63 -9.30
N ALA A 162 22.87 27.94 -10.42
CA ALA A 162 23.60 26.97 -11.23
C ALA A 162 24.69 26.24 -10.44
N ARG A 163 25.49 26.99 -9.65
CA ARG A 163 26.54 26.39 -8.79
C ARG A 163 25.94 25.49 -7.72
N LYS A 164 24.88 25.94 -7.05
CA LYS A 164 24.16 25.15 -6.01
C LYS A 164 23.64 23.86 -6.61
N LEU A 165 22.98 23.91 -7.78
CA LEU A 165 22.45 22.74 -8.45
C LEU A 165 23.52 21.73 -8.85
N LYS A 166 24.67 22.21 -9.41
CA LYS A 166 25.83 21.35 -9.76
C LYS A 166 26.36 20.59 -8.55
N VAL A 167 26.58 21.30 -7.43
CA VAL A 167 27.09 20.71 -6.19
C VAL A 167 26.09 19.69 -5.62
N GLN A 168 24.82 20.00 -5.70
CA GLN A 168 23.79 19.08 -5.27
C GLN A 168 23.73 17.85 -6.18
N ALA A 169 23.69 18.02 -7.49
CA ALA A 169 23.60 16.97 -8.48
C ALA A 169 24.78 15.98 -8.45
N SER A 170 25.97 16.41 -8.02
CA SER A 170 27.13 15.51 -7.89
C SER A 170 26.92 14.33 -6.95
N ARG A 171 25.94 14.44 -6.05
CA ARG A 171 25.57 13.38 -5.08
C ARG A 171 24.51 12.43 -5.61
N PHE A 172 23.99 12.66 -6.81
CA PHE A 172 22.91 11.89 -7.40
C PHE A 172 23.33 11.26 -8.72
N VAL A 173 22.60 10.28 -9.16
CA VAL A 173 22.73 9.63 -10.48
C VAL A 173 21.34 9.29 -11.00
N LEU A 174 21.16 9.39 -12.31
CA LEU A 174 19.95 8.99 -13.00
C LEU A 174 20.20 7.62 -13.65
N ILE A 175 19.40 6.61 -13.29
CA ILE A 175 19.45 5.26 -13.84
C ILE A 175 18.05 4.89 -14.31
N LYS A 176 17.88 4.64 -15.62
CA LYS A 176 16.57 4.35 -16.24
C LYS A 176 15.48 5.32 -15.79
N ASP A 177 15.77 6.62 -15.87
CA ASP A 177 14.89 7.73 -15.46
C ASP A 177 14.49 7.79 -13.97
N VAL A 178 15.12 6.98 -13.13
CA VAL A 178 14.97 7.03 -11.68
C VAL A 178 16.20 7.68 -11.05
N ILE A 179 15.96 8.66 -10.15
CA ILE A 179 17.03 9.34 -9.43
C ILE A 179 17.46 8.56 -8.19
N TYR A 180 18.76 8.38 -8.02
CA TYR A 180 19.37 7.73 -6.87
C TYR A 180 20.41 8.64 -6.23
N LYS A 181 20.48 8.62 -4.91
CA LYS A 181 21.53 9.26 -4.13
C LYS A 181 22.70 8.29 -3.95
N ARG A 182 23.91 8.77 -4.18
CA ARG A 182 25.14 8.00 -3.92
C ARG A 182 25.36 7.91 -2.40
N GLY A 183 25.29 6.71 -1.85
CA GLY A 183 25.69 6.44 -0.47
C GLY A 183 27.20 6.48 -0.28
N PHE A 184 27.67 6.54 0.98
CA PHE A 184 29.10 6.63 1.31
C PHE A 184 29.87 5.36 0.93
N SER A 185 29.25 4.18 0.99
CA SER A 185 29.91 2.87 0.77
C SER A 185 29.16 1.95 -0.20
N ARG A 186 28.26 2.51 -1.06
CA ARG A 186 27.31 1.73 -1.90
C ARG A 186 26.34 0.86 -1.04
N PRO A 187 25.06 0.88 -1.23
CA PRO A 187 24.30 0.93 -2.49
C PRO A 187 23.81 2.33 -2.86
N TYR A 188 23.27 2.48 -4.08
CA TYR A 188 22.52 3.65 -4.49
C TYR A 188 21.16 3.65 -3.78
N LEU A 189 20.85 4.77 -3.09
CA LEU A 189 19.57 4.93 -2.41
C LEU A 189 18.55 5.56 -3.36
N ARG A 190 17.46 4.89 -3.65
CA ARG A 190 16.40 5.45 -4.50
C ARG A 190 15.78 6.67 -3.82
N CYS A 191 15.72 7.78 -4.55
CA CYS A 191 15.04 8.99 -4.08
C CYS A 191 13.54 8.86 -4.32
N LEU A 192 12.76 9.17 -3.29
CA LEU A 192 11.31 9.11 -3.32
C LEU A 192 10.73 10.51 -3.53
N SER A 193 9.59 10.61 -4.22
CA SER A 193 8.74 11.81 -4.19
C SER A 193 8.20 12.01 -2.77
N HIS A 194 7.66 13.20 -2.47
CA HIS A 194 7.09 13.49 -1.16
C HIS A 194 5.98 12.48 -0.81
N GLU A 195 5.07 12.23 -1.71
CA GLU A 195 3.97 11.26 -1.55
C GLU A 195 4.46 9.83 -1.26
N LYS A 196 5.48 9.37 -2.03
CA LYS A 196 6.08 8.06 -1.80
C LYS A 196 6.86 8.00 -0.49
N ALA A 197 7.49 9.09 -0.08
CA ALA A 197 8.17 9.18 1.21
C ALA A 197 7.17 9.10 2.37
N ASP A 198 6.07 9.84 2.28
CA ASP A 198 5.00 9.80 3.27
C ASP A 198 4.34 8.40 3.34
N TYR A 199 4.13 7.77 2.18
CA TYR A 199 3.66 6.39 2.11
C TYR A 199 4.61 5.43 2.85
N VAL A 200 5.91 5.46 2.55
CA VAL A 200 6.90 4.58 3.19
C VAL A 200 7.01 4.86 4.68
N MET A 201 6.97 6.13 5.09
CA MET A 201 6.98 6.53 6.50
C MET A 201 5.74 6.00 7.23
N ARG A 202 4.57 6.12 6.63
CA ARG A 202 3.30 5.61 7.16
C ARG A 202 3.33 4.09 7.29
N GLU A 203 3.82 3.36 6.27
CA GLU A 203 3.97 1.91 6.29
C GLU A 203 4.87 1.44 7.45
N VAL A 204 5.97 2.13 7.69
CA VAL A 204 6.89 1.80 8.80
C VAL A 204 6.30 2.14 10.17
N HIS A 205 5.48 3.20 10.27
CA HIS A 205 4.85 3.61 11.53
C HIS A 205 3.60 2.79 11.88
N GLU A 206 2.79 2.43 10.91
CA GLU A 206 1.49 1.78 11.09
C GLU A 206 1.55 0.26 10.82
N GLY A 207 2.59 -0.22 10.15
CA GLY A 207 2.79 -1.64 9.83
C GLY A 207 3.21 -2.48 11.04
N ILE A 208 3.38 -3.78 10.80
CA ILE A 208 3.75 -4.79 11.81
C ILE A 208 5.05 -4.42 12.58
N CYS A 209 5.86 -3.55 12.00
CA CYS A 209 7.09 -3.04 12.57
C CYS A 209 6.94 -1.73 13.36
N GLY A 210 5.73 -1.28 13.67
CA GLY A 210 5.46 0.00 14.34
C GLY A 210 6.09 0.21 15.73
N ASN A 211 6.72 -0.81 16.29
CA ASN A 211 7.42 -0.71 17.56
C ASN A 211 8.87 -0.24 17.37
N HIS A 212 9.07 1.07 17.22
CA HIS A 212 10.38 1.71 17.20
C HIS A 212 10.45 2.80 18.26
N SER A 213 11.54 2.82 19.02
CA SER A 213 11.75 3.72 20.15
C SER A 213 12.39 5.07 19.78
N GLY A 214 12.55 5.39 18.49
CA GLY A 214 13.09 6.67 18.06
C GLY A 214 13.58 6.73 16.61
N ALA A 215 13.96 7.94 16.16
CA ALA A 215 14.33 8.24 14.77
C ALA A 215 15.48 7.37 14.22
N ARG A 216 16.46 7.00 15.04
CA ARG A 216 17.57 6.12 14.63
C ARG A 216 17.10 4.71 14.29
N SER A 217 16.18 4.15 15.09
CA SER A 217 15.59 2.83 14.85
C SER A 217 14.74 2.83 13.58
N LEU A 218 14.05 3.93 13.28
CA LEU A 218 13.29 4.11 12.05
C LEU A 218 14.19 4.08 10.83
N VAL A 219 15.32 4.81 10.85
CA VAL A 219 16.29 4.83 9.74
C VAL A 219 16.82 3.43 9.44
N HIS A 220 17.11 2.62 10.45
CA HIS A 220 17.58 1.24 10.25
C HIS A 220 16.56 0.33 9.56
N LYS A 221 15.27 0.65 9.62
CA LYS A 221 14.20 -0.12 8.95
C LYS A 221 13.97 0.33 7.50
N LEU A 222 14.46 1.52 7.13
CA LEU A 222 14.29 2.12 5.81
C LEU A 222 15.50 1.91 4.88
N ILE A 223 16.64 1.48 5.42
CA ILE A 223 17.89 1.18 4.70
C ILE A 223 18.09 -0.33 4.58
#